data_2638b571c00e9444c83c2c8ffd96d964
#
_entry.id   2638b571c00e9444c83c2c8ffd96d964
#
_cell.length_a   1.000
_cell.length_b   1.000
_cell.length_c   1.000
_cell.angle_alpha   90.00
_cell.angle_beta   90.00
_cell.angle_gamma   90.00
#
_symmetry.space_group_name_H-M   'P 1'
#
loop_
_entity.id
_entity.type
_entity.pdbx_description
1 polymer ?
#
loop_
_entity_poly.entity_id
_entity_poly.type
_entity_poly.pdbx_seq_one_letter_code
_entity_poly.pdbx_strand_id
1 'polypeptide(L)'
;MSEEMDKIYMRRCLQIAANGRQNARPNPMVGAVIVCDGRIIGEGYHVRCGEGHAEVNAFASVKKADEHLLPQSTIYVSLEPCSHYGKTPPCADLIVSKGVKRVVVGCVDPFAEVSGRGIRKLRDAGIEVTVGVLEEECRILNSRFMTFNEKHRPYIILKWAQSLDGYIDKDFKSFVFSTAFTQMLSHKLRAENDAILVGHTTALRDNPSLTVRRWWGKNPMRLILDSKEPCFPEIDPTLPMIPQLMECLYKRKVQSLIVEGGAITHRKFIEAGLWDEIRVETAPVTVSQGTASPSLPPNAAISGIESYDGNVITTYIQASVGHH
;
A
#
# COMPACT_ATOMS: atom_id res chain seq x y z
N MET A 1 -27.71 0.09 14.22
CA MET A 1 -27.63 0.70 12.85
C MET A 1 -27.71 -0.41 11.83
N SER A 2 -28.21 -0.15 10.61
CA SER A 2 -28.23 -1.16 9.56
C SER A 2 -26.82 -1.41 8.99
N GLU A 3 -26.59 -2.59 8.40
CA GLU A 3 -25.31 -2.92 7.74
C GLU A 3 -24.92 -1.88 6.67
N GLU A 4 -25.90 -1.34 5.95
CA GLU A 4 -25.63 -0.31 4.93
C GLU A 4 -25.10 1.00 5.54
N MET A 5 -25.61 1.39 6.72
CA MET A 5 -25.07 2.55 7.45
C MET A 5 -23.64 2.30 7.94
N ASP A 6 -23.34 1.08 8.39
CA ASP A 6 -21.98 0.71 8.78
C ASP A 6 -21.00 0.85 7.59
N LYS A 7 -21.40 0.43 6.38
CA LYS A 7 -20.60 0.60 5.17
C LYS A 7 -20.36 2.07 4.82
N ILE A 8 -21.37 2.94 5.01
CA ILE A 8 -21.22 4.39 4.75
C ILE A 8 -20.12 4.99 5.63
N TYR A 9 -20.17 4.75 6.96
CA TYR A 9 -19.18 5.30 7.88
C TYR A 9 -17.82 4.64 7.74
N MET A 10 -17.75 3.35 7.39
CA MET A 10 -16.48 2.70 7.07
C MET A 10 -15.84 3.26 5.79
N ARG A 11 -16.62 3.59 4.74
CA ARG A 11 -16.10 4.33 3.56
C ARG A 11 -15.50 5.67 3.97
N ARG A 12 -16.12 6.36 4.96
CA ARG A 12 -15.53 7.61 5.49
C ARG A 12 -14.21 7.35 6.19
N CYS A 13 -14.09 6.27 7.00
CA CYS A 13 -12.82 5.87 7.59
C CYS A 13 -11.74 5.65 6.52
N LEU A 14 -12.06 4.92 5.45
CA LEU A 14 -11.13 4.67 4.34
C LEU A 14 -10.71 5.96 3.63
N GLN A 15 -11.67 6.87 3.40
CA GLN A 15 -11.39 8.15 2.75
C GLN A 15 -10.39 9.00 3.56
N ILE A 16 -10.59 9.13 4.87
CA ILE A 16 -9.67 9.92 5.71
C ILE A 16 -8.34 9.20 5.96
N ALA A 17 -8.34 7.86 6.08
CA ALA A 17 -7.14 7.05 6.22
C ALA A 17 -6.14 7.26 5.08
N ALA A 18 -6.62 7.41 3.84
CA ALA A 18 -5.81 7.63 2.65
C ALA A 18 -4.91 8.88 2.73
N ASN A 19 -5.25 9.86 3.57
CA ASN A 19 -4.41 11.06 3.81
C ASN A 19 -3.08 10.70 4.51
N GLY A 20 -3.00 9.56 5.21
CA GLY A 20 -1.79 9.07 5.85
C GLY A 20 -0.75 8.45 4.89
N ARG A 21 -1.05 8.30 3.59
CA ARG A 21 -0.28 7.52 2.60
C ARG A 21 1.23 7.79 2.59
N GLN A 22 1.66 9.02 2.77
CA GLN A 22 3.08 9.37 2.72
C GLN A 22 3.79 9.35 4.07
N ASN A 23 3.06 9.60 5.17
CA ASN A 23 3.67 9.87 6.47
C ASN A 23 3.40 8.77 7.52
N ALA A 24 2.34 7.96 7.36
CA ALA A 24 2.01 6.89 8.30
C ALA A 24 3.07 5.77 8.30
N ARG A 25 3.69 5.48 7.16
CA ARG A 25 4.68 4.40 7.01
C ARG A 25 5.82 4.45 8.03
N PRO A 26 6.26 3.32 8.59
CA PRO A 26 5.86 1.93 8.30
C PRO A 26 4.52 1.49 8.92
N ASN A 27 3.84 2.33 9.67
CA ASN A 27 2.52 2.02 10.23
C ASN A 27 1.45 1.99 9.14
N PRO A 28 0.35 1.22 9.34
CA PRO A 28 -0.76 1.21 8.41
C PRO A 28 -1.49 2.55 8.35
N MET A 29 -2.16 2.80 7.24
CA MET A 29 -3.13 3.89 7.10
C MET A 29 -4.42 3.50 7.82
N VAL A 30 -4.75 4.19 8.87
CA VAL A 30 -5.98 3.95 9.66
C VAL A 30 -6.80 5.21 9.73
N GLY A 31 -8.11 5.06 9.60
CA GLY A 31 -9.09 6.10 9.84
C GLY A 31 -10.10 5.67 10.90
N ALA A 32 -10.55 6.60 11.71
CA ALA A 32 -11.56 6.39 12.72
C ALA A 32 -12.65 7.48 12.66
N VAL A 33 -13.91 7.07 12.80
CA VAL A 33 -15.09 7.96 12.78
C VAL A 33 -15.99 7.63 13.95
N ILE A 34 -16.41 8.64 14.71
CA ILE A 34 -17.32 8.50 15.85
C ILE A 34 -18.68 9.06 15.49
N VAL A 35 -19.72 8.26 15.63
CA VAL A 35 -21.09 8.57 15.20
C VAL A 35 -22.07 8.44 16.36
N CYS A 36 -22.91 9.44 16.56
CA CYS A 36 -24.06 9.40 17.47
C CYS A 36 -25.32 9.85 16.70
N ASP A 37 -26.38 9.07 16.75
CA ASP A 37 -27.67 9.33 16.12
C ASP A 37 -27.58 9.77 14.65
N GLY A 38 -26.72 9.06 13.87
CA GLY A 38 -26.51 9.34 12.47
C GLY A 38 -25.61 10.54 12.15
N ARG A 39 -25.12 11.26 13.16
CA ARG A 39 -24.23 12.42 13.03
C ARG A 39 -22.80 12.03 13.39
N ILE A 40 -21.84 12.36 12.54
CA ILE A 40 -20.40 12.28 12.85
C ILE A 40 -20.08 13.35 13.90
N ILE A 41 -19.62 12.94 15.09
CA ILE A 41 -19.23 13.83 16.19
C ILE A 41 -17.71 13.96 16.34
N GLY A 42 -16.94 13.03 15.76
CA GLY A 42 -15.49 13.09 15.72
C GLY A 42 -14.94 12.21 14.60
N GLU A 43 -13.79 12.59 14.03
CA GLU A 43 -13.07 11.80 13.03
C GLU A 43 -11.56 12.07 13.12
N GLY A 44 -10.78 11.07 12.76
CA GLY A 44 -9.32 11.18 12.75
C GLY A 44 -8.68 10.09 11.93
N TYR A 45 -7.45 10.31 11.54
CA TYR A 45 -6.63 9.30 10.86
C TYR A 45 -5.20 9.31 11.42
N HIS A 46 -4.45 8.25 11.16
CA HIS A 46 -3.04 8.17 11.54
C HIS A 46 -2.20 9.08 10.63
N VAL A 47 -1.84 10.26 11.13
CA VAL A 47 -1.20 11.33 10.36
C VAL A 47 0.25 10.99 10.04
N ARG A 48 1.00 10.55 11.05
CA ARG A 48 2.44 10.28 10.93
C ARG A 48 2.89 9.19 11.89
N CYS A 49 3.81 8.34 11.42
CA CYS A 49 4.45 7.33 12.29
C CYS A 49 5.08 7.98 13.53
N GLY A 50 4.75 7.43 14.70
CA GLY A 50 5.18 7.92 16.02
C GLY A 50 4.28 8.97 16.66
N GLU A 51 3.25 9.45 15.96
CA GLU A 51 2.19 10.32 16.49
C GLU A 51 0.94 9.53 16.87
N GLY A 52 -0.12 10.22 17.32
CA GLY A 52 -1.39 9.62 17.72
C GLY A 52 -2.03 8.74 16.64
N HIS A 53 -2.57 7.62 17.03
CA HIS A 53 -3.33 6.76 16.14
C HIS A 53 -4.67 7.41 15.75
N ALA A 54 -5.36 6.82 14.76
CA ALA A 54 -6.61 7.34 14.23
C ALA A 54 -7.67 7.53 15.32
N GLU A 55 -7.79 6.58 16.24
CA GLU A 55 -8.75 6.61 17.35
C GLU A 55 -8.44 7.77 18.31
N VAL A 56 -7.16 7.99 18.64
CA VAL A 56 -6.73 9.11 19.48
C VAL A 56 -7.12 10.43 18.83
N ASN A 57 -6.85 10.57 17.54
CA ASN A 57 -7.17 11.78 16.78
C ASN A 57 -8.70 11.96 16.64
N ALA A 58 -9.46 10.87 16.44
CA ALA A 58 -10.91 10.91 16.37
C ALA A 58 -11.53 11.40 17.70
N PHE A 59 -11.11 10.85 18.84
CA PHE A 59 -11.58 11.32 20.14
C PHE A 59 -11.15 12.75 20.44
N ALA A 60 -9.94 13.15 20.07
CA ALA A 60 -9.45 14.51 20.23
C ALA A 60 -10.23 15.55 19.40
N SER A 61 -10.85 15.12 18.29
CA SER A 61 -11.65 15.98 17.42
C SER A 61 -13.08 16.19 17.91
N VAL A 62 -13.56 15.39 18.89
CA VAL A 62 -14.90 15.55 19.48
C VAL A 62 -14.97 16.90 20.20
N LYS A 63 -15.98 17.68 19.86
CA LYS A 63 -16.20 18.96 20.52
C LYS A 63 -16.63 18.75 21.99
N LYS A 64 -16.20 19.62 22.88
CA LYS A 64 -16.56 19.53 24.32
C LYS A 64 -18.06 19.43 24.55
N ALA A 65 -18.87 20.11 23.75
CA ALA A 65 -20.33 20.06 23.80
C ALA A 65 -20.89 18.68 23.43
N ASP A 66 -20.17 17.85 22.70
CA ASP A 66 -20.60 16.52 22.21
C ASP A 66 -20.00 15.36 23.04
N GLU A 67 -19.08 15.63 23.99
CA GLU A 67 -18.42 14.57 24.79
C GLU A 67 -19.43 13.71 25.55
N HIS A 68 -20.53 14.28 26.01
CA HIS A 68 -21.59 13.56 26.72
C HIS A 68 -22.33 12.52 25.86
N LEU A 69 -22.16 12.56 24.52
CA LEU A 69 -22.75 11.62 23.56
C LEU A 69 -21.91 10.36 23.38
N LEU A 70 -20.65 10.34 23.83
CA LEU A 70 -19.75 9.21 23.65
C LEU A 70 -20.31 7.87 24.15
N PRO A 71 -20.98 7.79 25.33
CA PRO A 71 -21.55 6.53 25.81
C PRO A 71 -22.68 5.97 24.95
N GLN A 72 -23.25 6.75 24.04
CA GLN A 72 -24.32 6.35 23.12
C GLN A 72 -23.81 6.18 21.69
N SER A 73 -22.54 6.51 21.45
CA SER A 73 -21.94 6.53 20.10
C SER A 73 -21.39 5.18 19.66
N THR A 74 -21.21 5.06 18.36
CA THR A 74 -20.46 3.99 17.71
C THR A 74 -19.16 4.56 17.14
N ILE A 75 -18.03 3.91 17.39
CA ILE A 75 -16.78 4.21 16.70
C ILE A 75 -16.53 3.20 15.57
N TYR A 76 -16.19 3.69 14.40
CA TYR A 76 -15.77 2.94 13.22
C TYR A 76 -14.27 3.07 13.08
N VAL A 77 -13.55 1.98 12.84
CA VAL A 77 -12.10 1.97 12.65
C VAL A 77 -11.76 1.03 11.50
N SER A 78 -10.99 1.51 10.52
CA SER A 78 -10.67 0.73 9.31
C SER A 78 -9.74 -0.47 9.55
N LEU A 79 -9.04 -0.50 10.69
CA LEU A 79 -8.17 -1.61 11.13
C LEU A 79 -8.39 -1.87 12.62
N GLU A 80 -8.19 -3.11 13.06
CA GLU A 80 -8.30 -3.50 14.46
C GLU A 80 -7.53 -2.56 15.39
N PRO A 81 -8.16 -2.02 16.46
CA PRO A 81 -7.49 -1.19 17.45
C PRO A 81 -6.37 -1.94 18.17
N CYS A 82 -5.19 -1.32 18.27
CA CYS A 82 -4.04 -1.94 18.91
C CYS A 82 -4.31 -2.27 20.40
N SER A 83 -3.71 -3.40 20.85
CA SER A 83 -3.88 -3.94 22.21
C SER A 83 -2.60 -3.98 23.03
N HIS A 84 -1.44 -3.73 22.41
CA HIS A 84 -0.15 -3.75 23.07
C HIS A 84 0.29 -2.35 23.51
N TYR A 85 1.03 -2.28 24.61
CA TYR A 85 1.62 -1.05 25.10
C TYR A 85 2.87 -0.71 24.26
N GLY A 86 2.79 0.40 23.54
CA GLY A 86 3.91 1.00 22.84
C GLY A 86 4.41 2.24 23.59
N LYS A 87 4.64 3.33 22.86
CA LYS A 87 4.95 4.66 23.45
C LYS A 87 3.72 5.29 24.11
N THR A 88 2.52 4.88 23.74
CA THR A 88 1.25 5.34 24.26
C THR A 88 0.39 4.14 24.67
N PRO A 89 -0.60 4.33 25.58
CA PRO A 89 -1.56 3.28 25.90
C PRO A 89 -2.27 2.77 24.65
N PRO A 90 -2.67 1.47 24.64
CA PRO A 90 -3.37 0.87 23.51
C PRO A 90 -4.68 1.60 23.17
N CYS A 91 -5.00 1.66 21.86
CA CYS A 91 -6.26 2.26 21.41
C CYS A 91 -7.49 1.51 21.93
N ALA A 92 -7.41 0.18 22.10
CA ALA A 92 -8.48 -0.60 22.73
C ALA A 92 -8.79 -0.11 24.17
N ASP A 93 -7.74 0.22 24.97
CA ASP A 93 -7.93 0.77 26.32
C ASP A 93 -8.54 2.18 26.29
N LEU A 94 -8.12 3.00 25.35
CA LEU A 94 -8.70 4.32 25.15
C LEU A 94 -10.20 4.21 24.82
N ILE A 95 -10.58 3.33 23.88
CA ILE A 95 -11.97 3.11 23.48
C ILE A 95 -12.80 2.67 24.70
N VAL A 96 -12.30 1.71 25.49
CA VAL A 96 -12.96 1.27 26.73
C VAL A 96 -13.14 2.44 27.70
N SER A 97 -12.10 3.24 27.93
CA SER A 97 -12.16 4.38 28.85
C SER A 97 -13.14 5.47 28.43
N LYS A 98 -13.40 5.60 27.11
CA LYS A 98 -14.38 6.55 26.56
C LYS A 98 -15.82 6.05 26.65
N GLY A 99 -16.01 4.76 26.95
CA GLY A 99 -17.31 4.16 27.22
C GLY A 99 -18.27 4.12 26.02
N VAL A 100 -17.74 4.08 24.78
CA VAL A 100 -18.59 4.00 23.58
C VAL A 100 -19.43 2.73 23.58
N LYS A 101 -20.64 2.81 23.03
CA LYS A 101 -21.61 1.70 23.04
C LYS A 101 -21.20 0.57 22.11
N ARG A 102 -20.62 0.88 20.96
CA ARG A 102 -20.33 -0.06 19.88
C ARG A 102 -19.04 0.30 19.14
N VAL A 103 -18.33 -0.73 18.67
CA VAL A 103 -17.15 -0.60 17.79
C VAL A 103 -17.41 -1.38 16.52
N VAL A 104 -17.12 -0.76 15.38
CA VAL A 104 -17.17 -1.40 14.05
C VAL A 104 -15.77 -1.39 13.46
N VAL A 105 -15.23 -2.58 13.17
CA VAL A 105 -13.87 -2.78 12.66
C VAL A 105 -13.93 -3.20 11.20
N GLY A 106 -13.14 -2.57 10.34
CA GLY A 106 -13.03 -2.91 8.92
C GLY A 106 -12.35 -4.26 8.73
N CYS A 107 -11.09 -4.40 9.12
CA CYS A 107 -10.36 -5.66 9.03
C CYS A 107 -9.50 -5.91 10.29
N VAL A 108 -9.16 -7.19 10.50
CA VAL A 108 -8.26 -7.62 11.58
C VAL A 108 -6.83 -7.22 11.24
N ASP A 109 -6.02 -6.88 12.24
CA ASP A 109 -4.60 -6.58 12.06
C ASP A 109 -3.84 -7.89 11.79
N PRO A 110 -3.07 -8.00 10.68
CA PRO A 110 -2.28 -9.20 10.36
C PRO A 110 -1.07 -9.39 11.28
N PHE A 111 -0.69 -8.38 12.04
CA PHE A 111 0.44 -8.47 12.95
C PHE A 111 0.12 -9.41 14.12
N ALA A 112 0.85 -10.52 14.23
CA ALA A 112 0.55 -11.63 15.15
C ALA A 112 0.41 -11.22 16.63
N GLU A 113 1.08 -10.14 17.05
CA GLU A 113 1.00 -9.61 18.42
C GLU A 113 -0.30 -8.83 18.68
N VAL A 114 -1.05 -8.46 17.64
CA VAL A 114 -2.29 -7.68 17.73
C VAL A 114 -3.49 -8.54 17.37
N SER A 115 -3.36 -9.38 16.36
CA SER A 115 -4.44 -10.13 15.70
C SER A 115 -5.50 -10.70 16.65
N GLY A 116 -6.69 -10.10 16.61
CA GLY A 116 -7.84 -10.49 17.42
C GLY A 116 -7.79 -10.08 18.91
N ARG A 117 -6.66 -9.57 19.41
CA ARG A 117 -6.50 -9.22 20.83
C ARG A 117 -7.21 -7.92 21.19
N GLY A 118 -7.18 -6.91 20.29
CA GLY A 118 -7.89 -5.66 20.47
C GLY A 118 -9.40 -5.87 20.48
N ILE A 119 -9.90 -6.66 19.52
CA ILE A 119 -11.31 -7.04 19.43
C ILE A 119 -11.76 -7.79 20.68
N ARG A 120 -10.97 -8.77 21.13
CA ARG A 120 -11.27 -9.52 22.36
C ARG A 120 -11.39 -8.61 23.57
N LYS A 121 -10.41 -7.72 23.76
CA LYS A 121 -10.38 -6.78 24.87
C LYS A 121 -11.61 -5.87 24.92
N LEU A 122 -12.07 -5.40 23.76
CA LEU A 122 -13.29 -4.60 23.66
C LEU A 122 -14.54 -5.42 24.06
N ARG A 123 -14.63 -6.67 23.57
CA ARG A 123 -15.75 -7.58 23.93
C ARG A 123 -15.76 -7.93 25.42
N ASP A 124 -14.59 -8.21 26.01
CA ASP A 124 -14.43 -8.52 27.43
C ASP A 124 -14.82 -7.34 28.33
N ALA A 125 -14.72 -6.10 27.82
CA ALA A 125 -15.18 -4.89 28.45
C ALA A 125 -16.73 -4.64 28.29
N GLY A 126 -17.45 -5.56 27.62
CA GLY A 126 -18.89 -5.46 27.40
C GLY A 126 -19.30 -4.58 26.21
N ILE A 127 -18.37 -4.17 25.36
CA ILE A 127 -18.65 -3.36 24.17
C ILE A 127 -19.11 -4.27 23.02
N GLU A 128 -20.17 -3.88 22.31
CA GLU A 128 -20.62 -4.57 21.09
C GLU A 128 -19.58 -4.35 19.98
N VAL A 129 -19.05 -5.45 19.37
CA VAL A 129 -18.03 -5.36 18.32
C VAL A 129 -18.47 -6.11 17.07
N THR A 130 -18.65 -5.38 15.97
CA THR A 130 -18.83 -5.88 14.61
C THR A 130 -17.50 -5.83 13.85
N VAL A 131 -17.18 -6.89 13.11
CA VAL A 131 -15.89 -7.01 12.34
C VAL A 131 -16.18 -7.37 10.89
N GLY A 132 -15.33 -6.92 9.97
CA GLY A 132 -15.39 -7.31 8.56
C GLY A 132 -16.22 -6.36 7.67
N VAL A 133 -16.52 -5.15 8.15
CA VAL A 133 -17.25 -4.16 7.34
C VAL A 133 -16.32 -3.53 6.33
N LEU A 134 -16.57 -3.78 5.03
CA LEU A 134 -15.70 -3.42 3.90
C LEU A 134 -14.27 -3.95 4.10
N GLU A 135 -14.15 -5.22 4.51
CA GLU A 135 -12.87 -5.83 4.85
C GLU A 135 -11.89 -5.79 3.68
N GLU A 136 -12.36 -6.14 2.48
CA GLU A 136 -11.52 -6.17 1.29
C GLU A 136 -10.94 -4.78 0.97
N GLU A 137 -11.77 -3.74 1.00
CA GLU A 137 -11.33 -2.35 0.76
C GLU A 137 -10.35 -1.86 1.84
N CYS A 138 -10.57 -2.27 3.09
CA CYS A 138 -9.65 -1.95 4.20
C CYS A 138 -8.28 -2.63 4.01
N ARG A 139 -8.26 -3.87 3.54
CA ARG A 139 -7.04 -4.63 3.23
C ARG A 139 -6.33 -4.06 2.00
N ILE A 140 -7.07 -3.71 0.93
CA ILE A 140 -6.53 -3.09 -0.29
C ILE A 140 -5.85 -1.76 0.04
N LEU A 141 -6.47 -0.90 0.85
CA LEU A 141 -5.86 0.36 1.29
C LEU A 141 -4.48 0.13 1.93
N ASN A 142 -4.35 -0.94 2.72
CA ASN A 142 -3.14 -1.31 3.46
C ASN A 142 -2.37 -2.48 2.84
N SER A 143 -2.51 -2.74 1.52
CA SER A 143 -1.93 -3.90 0.83
C SER A 143 -0.43 -4.10 1.10
N ARG A 144 0.34 -3.00 1.19
CA ARG A 144 1.79 -3.05 1.51
C ARG A 144 2.04 -3.59 2.92
N PHE A 145 1.31 -3.07 3.90
CA PHE A 145 1.37 -3.51 5.30
C PHE A 145 0.89 -4.97 5.45
N MET A 146 -0.22 -5.33 4.79
CA MET A 146 -0.74 -6.70 4.81
C MET A 146 0.26 -7.69 4.21
N THR A 147 0.76 -7.43 2.99
CA THR A 147 1.75 -8.29 2.32
C THR A 147 3.02 -8.45 3.17
N PHE A 148 3.52 -7.37 3.74
CA PHE A 148 4.74 -7.40 4.55
C PHE A 148 4.59 -8.32 5.77
N ASN A 149 3.48 -8.23 6.49
CA ASN A 149 3.25 -9.02 7.70
C ASN A 149 2.81 -10.47 7.41
N GLU A 150 2.05 -10.69 6.34
CA GLU A 150 1.53 -12.02 6.00
C GLU A 150 2.50 -12.85 5.15
N LYS A 151 3.20 -12.20 4.18
CA LYS A 151 4.08 -12.90 3.23
C LYS A 151 5.57 -12.74 3.55
N HIS A 152 5.94 -11.97 4.59
CA HIS A 152 7.31 -11.70 5.02
C HIS A 152 8.22 -11.18 3.89
N ARG A 153 7.66 -10.34 3.02
CA ARG A 153 8.35 -9.67 1.91
C ARG A 153 7.69 -8.31 1.61
N PRO A 154 8.37 -7.42 0.87
CA PRO A 154 7.72 -6.21 0.38
C PRO A 154 6.55 -6.51 -0.60
N TYR A 155 5.60 -5.61 -0.67
CA TYR A 155 4.63 -5.51 -1.76
C TYR A 155 5.37 -5.06 -3.03
N ILE A 156 5.24 -5.81 -4.13
CA ILE A 156 6.06 -5.64 -5.33
C ILE A 156 5.20 -5.08 -6.47
N ILE A 157 5.62 -3.93 -6.98
CA ILE A 157 5.01 -3.26 -8.13
C ILE A 157 5.98 -3.37 -9.31
N LEU A 158 5.58 -4.07 -10.37
CA LEU A 158 6.29 -4.05 -11.64
C LEU A 158 5.74 -2.90 -12.48
N LYS A 159 6.61 -1.98 -12.95
CA LYS A 159 6.16 -0.82 -13.72
C LYS A 159 7.03 -0.61 -14.94
N TRP A 160 6.40 -0.49 -16.11
CA TRP A 160 7.08 -0.08 -17.33
C TRP A 160 6.20 0.82 -18.20
N ALA A 161 6.83 1.51 -19.15
CA ALA A 161 6.15 2.22 -20.22
C ALA A 161 6.52 1.57 -21.56
N GLN A 162 5.56 1.52 -22.49
CA GLN A 162 5.73 0.88 -23.79
C GLN A 162 5.02 1.66 -24.90
N SER A 163 5.43 1.38 -26.14
CA SER A 163 4.72 1.80 -27.33
C SER A 163 3.42 1.02 -27.53
N LEU A 164 2.56 1.47 -28.45
CA LEU A 164 1.30 0.79 -28.81
C LEU A 164 1.56 -0.61 -29.37
N ASP A 165 2.67 -0.81 -30.10
CA ASP A 165 3.12 -2.08 -30.66
C ASP A 165 4.01 -2.90 -29.71
N GLY A 166 4.07 -2.55 -28.41
CA GLY A 166 4.61 -3.40 -27.35
C GLY A 166 6.13 -3.38 -27.15
N TYR A 167 6.81 -2.26 -27.43
CA TYR A 167 8.24 -2.10 -27.18
C TYR A 167 8.52 -1.13 -26.04
N ILE A 168 9.54 -1.41 -25.22
CA ILE A 168 9.95 -0.56 -24.08
C ILE A 168 11.07 0.43 -24.41
N ASP A 169 11.61 0.38 -25.61
CA ASP A 169 12.60 1.32 -26.17
C ASP A 169 12.38 1.45 -27.69
N LYS A 170 13.14 2.29 -28.34
CA LYS A 170 13.10 2.47 -29.80
C LYS A 170 14.48 2.18 -30.37
N ASP A 171 14.56 1.29 -31.37
CA ASP A 171 15.83 0.90 -32.05
C ASP A 171 16.90 0.47 -31.02
N PHE A 172 16.48 -0.23 -29.93
CA PHE A 172 17.32 -0.65 -28.79
C PHE A 172 18.02 0.50 -28.07
N LYS A 173 17.46 1.72 -28.15
CA LYS A 173 17.92 2.93 -27.47
C LYS A 173 16.82 3.44 -26.53
N SER A 174 17.24 4.06 -25.44
CA SER A 174 16.30 4.68 -24.50
C SER A 174 15.35 5.64 -25.21
N PHE A 175 14.07 5.47 -24.99
CA PHE A 175 13.01 6.32 -25.52
C PHE A 175 11.99 6.66 -24.45
N VAL A 176 11.53 7.90 -24.43
CA VAL A 176 10.58 8.38 -23.43
C VAL A 176 9.17 8.27 -23.97
N PHE A 177 8.42 7.25 -23.55
CA PHE A 177 7.02 7.06 -23.89
C PHE A 177 6.07 7.91 -23.02
N SER A 178 6.49 8.22 -21.80
CA SER A 178 5.66 8.93 -20.82
C SER A 178 5.54 10.42 -21.13
N THR A 179 4.31 10.96 -20.99
CA THR A 179 4.03 12.41 -21.05
C THR A 179 4.58 13.13 -19.81
N ALA A 180 4.54 14.46 -19.79
CA ALA A 180 4.95 15.22 -18.61
C ALA A 180 4.09 14.87 -17.38
N PHE A 181 2.80 14.63 -17.59
CA PHE A 181 1.86 14.26 -16.53
C PHE A 181 2.11 12.83 -16.01
N THR A 182 2.25 11.85 -16.90
CA THR A 182 2.48 10.45 -16.47
C THR A 182 3.86 10.25 -15.86
N GLN A 183 4.87 11.06 -16.24
CA GLN A 183 6.14 11.16 -15.51
C GLN A 183 5.94 11.68 -14.09
N MET A 184 5.07 12.68 -13.88
CA MET A 184 4.74 13.19 -12.55
C MET A 184 4.07 12.07 -11.71
N LEU A 185 3.15 11.27 -12.29
CA LEU A 185 2.56 10.11 -11.62
C LEU A 185 3.59 9.04 -11.26
N SER A 186 4.60 8.82 -12.12
CA SER A 186 5.72 7.92 -11.79
C SER A 186 6.53 8.43 -10.60
N HIS A 187 6.75 9.74 -10.49
CA HIS A 187 7.40 10.33 -9.31
C HIS A 187 6.53 10.26 -8.05
N LYS A 188 5.19 10.38 -8.18
CA LYS A 188 4.24 10.11 -7.09
C LYS A 188 4.38 8.67 -6.60
N LEU A 189 4.38 7.70 -7.52
CA LEU A 189 4.53 6.29 -7.19
C LEU A 189 5.84 6.04 -6.42
N ARG A 190 6.96 6.63 -6.84
CA ARG A 190 8.24 6.56 -6.12
C ARG A 190 8.17 7.14 -4.72
N ALA A 191 7.51 8.30 -4.54
CA ALA A 191 7.32 8.93 -3.23
C ALA A 191 6.47 8.08 -2.27
N GLU A 192 5.58 7.27 -2.80
CA GLU A 192 4.66 6.40 -2.07
C GLU A 192 5.22 5.00 -1.78
N ASN A 193 6.47 4.69 -2.17
CA ASN A 193 7.09 3.39 -1.97
C ASN A 193 8.46 3.50 -1.31
N ASP A 194 8.91 2.41 -0.65
CA ASP A 194 10.12 2.43 0.18
C ASP A 194 11.39 2.17 -0.62
N ALA A 195 11.32 1.32 -1.65
CA ALA A 195 12.46 0.97 -2.49
C ALA A 195 12.09 0.97 -3.98
N ILE A 196 13.11 1.18 -4.81
CA ILE A 196 13.04 1.10 -6.27
C ILE A 196 14.23 0.31 -6.80
N LEU A 197 13.98 -0.58 -7.76
CA LEU A 197 14.96 -1.48 -8.34
C LEU A 197 14.97 -1.38 -9.86
N VAL A 198 16.19 -1.39 -10.42
CA VAL A 198 16.44 -1.60 -11.85
C VAL A 198 17.47 -2.71 -12.04
N GLY A 199 17.47 -3.34 -13.21
CA GLY A 199 18.51 -4.29 -13.58
C GLY A 199 19.81 -3.60 -13.97
N HIS A 200 20.93 -4.32 -13.89
CA HIS A 200 22.29 -3.85 -14.25
C HIS A 200 22.34 -3.18 -15.62
N THR A 201 21.80 -3.83 -16.66
CA THR A 201 21.83 -3.27 -18.04
C THR A 201 21.11 -1.91 -18.12
N THR A 202 19.96 -1.77 -17.45
CA THR A 202 19.24 -0.50 -17.39
C THR A 202 20.03 0.56 -16.63
N ALA A 203 20.67 0.17 -15.53
CA ALA A 203 21.52 1.09 -14.76
C ALA A 203 22.68 1.62 -15.59
N LEU A 204 23.38 0.76 -16.34
CA LEU A 204 24.50 1.16 -17.21
C LEU A 204 24.07 1.99 -18.42
N ARG A 205 23.00 1.56 -19.12
CA ARG A 205 22.57 2.19 -20.37
C ARG A 205 21.92 3.54 -20.15
N ASP A 206 21.04 3.64 -19.16
CA ASP A 206 20.16 4.80 -18.99
C ASP A 206 20.59 5.68 -17.81
N ASN A 207 21.48 5.19 -16.93
CA ASN A 207 21.92 5.84 -15.69
C ASN A 207 20.77 6.60 -14.98
N PRO A 208 19.64 5.94 -14.68
CA PRO A 208 18.45 6.60 -14.20
C PRO A 208 18.64 7.08 -12.76
N SER A 209 18.29 8.33 -12.49
CA SER A 209 18.43 8.89 -11.14
C SER A 209 17.51 8.24 -10.10
N LEU A 210 16.38 7.63 -10.50
CA LEU A 210 15.42 6.92 -9.65
C LEU A 210 14.91 7.72 -8.44
N THR A 211 14.95 9.04 -8.52
CA THR A 211 14.60 9.96 -7.43
C THR A 211 13.24 10.60 -7.65
N VAL A 212 12.70 11.21 -6.59
CA VAL A 212 11.48 12.01 -6.62
C VAL A 212 11.84 13.47 -6.94
N ARG A 213 11.53 13.94 -8.15
CA ARG A 213 11.83 15.31 -8.61
C ARG A 213 10.60 16.11 -9.04
N ARG A 214 9.53 15.42 -9.46
CA ARG A 214 8.29 16.03 -9.96
C ARG A 214 7.10 15.79 -9.02
N TRP A 215 7.36 15.35 -7.80
CA TRP A 215 6.35 15.15 -6.74
C TRP A 215 6.96 15.48 -5.39
N TRP A 216 6.12 15.77 -4.41
CA TRP A 216 6.55 15.94 -3.04
C TRP A 216 6.68 14.58 -2.35
N GLY A 217 7.73 14.38 -1.56
CA GLY A 217 7.95 13.17 -0.78
C GLY A 217 9.42 12.76 -0.68
N LYS A 218 9.66 11.63 0.00
CA LYS A 218 11.01 11.09 0.18
C LYS A 218 11.43 10.26 -1.04
N ASN A 219 12.73 10.24 -1.31
CA ASN A 219 13.30 9.31 -2.28
C ASN A 219 13.20 7.88 -1.76
N PRO A 220 12.82 6.89 -2.59
CA PRO A 220 12.94 5.48 -2.27
C PRO A 220 14.41 5.05 -2.17
N MET A 221 14.70 3.96 -1.44
CA MET A 221 15.98 3.27 -1.46
C MET A 221 16.25 2.77 -2.88
N ARG A 222 17.38 3.17 -3.48
CA ARG A 222 17.74 2.78 -4.85
C ARG A 222 18.54 1.48 -4.84
N LEU A 223 18.11 0.54 -5.66
CA LEU A 223 18.71 -0.79 -5.77
C LEU A 223 19.01 -1.11 -7.23
N ILE A 224 20.14 -1.77 -7.47
CA ILE A 224 20.52 -2.30 -8.78
C ILE A 224 20.64 -3.82 -8.63
N LEU A 225 19.92 -4.58 -9.44
CA LEU A 225 20.05 -6.03 -9.49
C LEU A 225 21.23 -6.40 -10.39
N ASP A 226 22.36 -6.64 -9.76
CA ASP A 226 23.62 -7.01 -10.41
C ASP A 226 24.23 -8.24 -9.74
N SER A 227 24.60 -9.26 -10.53
CA SER A 227 25.26 -10.46 -10.03
C SER A 227 26.75 -10.26 -9.74
N LYS A 228 27.37 -9.23 -10.28
CA LYS A 228 28.79 -8.94 -10.02
C LYS A 228 28.97 -8.05 -8.79
N GLU A 229 28.00 -7.21 -8.50
CA GLU A 229 28.00 -6.29 -7.40
C GLU A 229 26.62 -6.31 -6.71
N PRO A 230 26.37 -7.30 -5.83
CA PRO A 230 25.10 -7.39 -5.12
C PRO A 230 24.78 -6.14 -4.30
N CYS A 231 23.52 -5.69 -4.33
CA CYS A 231 23.09 -4.48 -3.62
C CYS A 231 23.13 -4.61 -2.08
N PHE A 232 23.27 -5.81 -1.54
CA PHE A 232 23.50 -6.08 -0.12
C PHE A 232 24.59 -7.13 0.06
N PRO A 233 25.49 -6.98 1.04
CA PRO A 233 26.62 -7.89 1.25
C PRO A 233 26.20 -9.31 1.65
N GLU A 234 24.96 -9.48 2.14
CA GLU A 234 24.41 -10.76 2.53
C GLU A 234 23.92 -11.61 1.34
N ILE A 235 23.85 -11.04 0.12
CA ILE A 235 23.40 -11.73 -1.08
C ILE A 235 24.57 -12.51 -1.69
N ASP A 236 24.44 -13.84 -1.77
CA ASP A 236 25.35 -14.70 -2.49
C ASP A 236 25.00 -14.70 -3.99
N PRO A 237 25.85 -14.16 -4.88
CA PRO A 237 25.56 -14.09 -6.30
C PRO A 237 25.59 -15.44 -7.02
N THR A 238 26.08 -16.50 -6.36
CA THR A 238 26.09 -17.88 -6.92
C THR A 238 24.72 -18.58 -6.77
N LEU A 239 23.84 -18.03 -5.96
CA LEU A 239 22.48 -18.51 -5.70
C LEU A 239 21.43 -17.58 -6.33
N PRO A 240 20.16 -18.00 -6.47
CA PRO A 240 19.08 -17.12 -6.93
C PRO A 240 18.98 -15.85 -6.09
N MET A 241 19.28 -14.68 -6.71
CA MET A 241 19.40 -13.42 -5.98
C MET A 241 18.07 -12.85 -5.52
N ILE A 242 16.97 -13.03 -6.29
CA ILE A 242 15.69 -12.38 -5.98
C ILE A 242 15.10 -12.86 -4.65
N PRO A 243 15.04 -14.15 -4.31
CA PRO A 243 14.60 -14.60 -2.99
C PRO A 243 15.44 -14.02 -1.84
N GLN A 244 16.76 -14.00 -1.99
CA GLN A 244 17.67 -13.40 -1.00
C GLN A 244 17.42 -11.90 -0.84
N LEU A 245 17.17 -11.18 -1.95
CA LEU A 245 16.82 -9.77 -1.93
C LEU A 245 15.53 -9.53 -1.14
N MET A 246 14.50 -10.37 -1.33
CA MET A 246 13.25 -10.26 -0.56
C MET A 246 13.49 -10.40 0.94
N GLU A 247 14.31 -11.37 1.35
CA GLU A 247 14.68 -11.58 2.75
C GLU A 247 15.47 -10.37 3.32
N CYS A 248 16.43 -9.85 2.57
CA CYS A 248 17.19 -8.66 2.96
C CYS A 248 16.30 -7.43 3.14
N LEU A 249 15.32 -7.23 2.25
CA LEU A 249 14.36 -6.14 2.33
C LEU A 249 13.41 -6.30 3.51
N TYR A 250 12.93 -7.53 3.76
CA TYR A 250 12.09 -7.81 4.92
C TYR A 250 12.81 -7.51 6.24
N LYS A 251 14.05 -8.00 6.41
CA LYS A 251 14.89 -7.70 7.59
C LYS A 251 15.12 -6.19 7.81
N ARG A 252 15.17 -5.42 6.72
CA ARG A 252 15.31 -3.95 6.74
C ARG A 252 13.99 -3.20 6.88
N LYS A 253 12.87 -3.93 7.06
CA LYS A 253 11.52 -3.38 7.22
C LYS A 253 11.05 -2.54 6.01
N VAL A 254 11.52 -2.88 4.82
CA VAL A 254 11.07 -2.31 3.55
C VAL A 254 9.76 -2.98 3.18
N GLN A 255 8.66 -2.21 3.18
CA GLN A 255 7.31 -2.74 2.97
C GLN A 255 6.88 -2.74 1.51
N SER A 256 7.57 -1.98 0.65
CA SER A 256 7.21 -1.86 -0.77
C SER A 256 8.42 -1.72 -1.68
N LEU A 257 8.35 -2.35 -2.86
CA LEU A 257 9.38 -2.33 -3.89
C LEU A 257 8.77 -2.04 -5.24
N ILE A 258 9.28 -1.01 -5.94
CA ILE A 258 8.98 -0.79 -7.35
C ILE A 258 10.11 -1.39 -8.17
N VAL A 259 9.79 -2.17 -9.19
CA VAL A 259 10.71 -2.64 -10.22
C VAL A 259 10.44 -1.84 -11.49
N GLU A 260 11.37 -0.97 -11.88
CA GLU A 260 11.19 -0.05 -13.03
C GLU A 260 12.06 -0.41 -14.24
N GLY A 261 12.85 -1.47 -14.19
CA GLY A 261 13.82 -1.56 -15.24
C GLY A 261 14.20 -2.92 -15.78
N GLY A 262 14.28 -2.90 -17.14
CA GLY A 262 14.72 -3.95 -18.01
C GLY A 262 13.72 -5.11 -18.15
N ALA A 263 13.36 -5.47 -19.39
CA ALA A 263 12.45 -6.59 -19.67
C ALA A 263 12.91 -7.90 -18.98
N ILE A 264 14.22 -8.15 -18.92
CA ILE A 264 14.78 -9.35 -18.26
C ILE A 264 14.51 -9.33 -16.77
N THR A 265 14.65 -8.18 -16.10
CA THR A 265 14.39 -8.05 -14.66
C THR A 265 12.92 -8.29 -14.36
N HIS A 266 12.00 -7.66 -15.10
CA HIS A 266 10.58 -7.90 -14.94
C HIS A 266 10.21 -9.37 -15.14
N ARG A 267 10.74 -9.99 -16.20
CA ARG A 267 10.50 -11.42 -16.48
C ARG A 267 10.92 -12.30 -15.30
N LYS A 268 12.10 -12.07 -14.74
CA LYS A 268 12.57 -12.83 -13.56
C LYS A 268 11.63 -12.72 -12.36
N PHE A 269 11.05 -11.54 -12.09
CA PHE A 269 10.07 -11.35 -11.04
C PHE A 269 8.74 -12.04 -11.37
N ILE A 270 8.28 -11.99 -12.60
CA ILE A 270 7.06 -12.66 -13.08
C ILE A 270 7.21 -14.18 -12.97
N GLU A 271 8.31 -14.74 -13.49
CA GLU A 271 8.61 -16.18 -13.45
C GLU A 271 8.73 -16.72 -12.00
N ALA A 272 9.26 -15.89 -11.10
CA ALA A 272 9.33 -16.21 -9.67
C ALA A 272 7.98 -16.06 -8.94
N GLY A 273 6.92 -15.58 -9.58
CA GLY A 273 5.64 -15.26 -8.94
C GLY A 273 5.72 -14.10 -7.94
N LEU A 274 6.79 -13.32 -7.97
CA LEU A 274 7.08 -12.24 -7.04
C LEU A 274 6.61 -10.89 -7.59
N TRP A 275 5.30 -10.71 -7.61
CA TRP A 275 4.62 -9.47 -7.96
C TRP A 275 3.24 -9.42 -7.28
N ASP A 276 2.78 -8.25 -6.94
CA ASP A 276 1.45 -8.01 -6.37
C ASP A 276 0.64 -7.06 -7.26
N GLU A 277 1.33 -6.14 -7.96
CA GLU A 277 0.76 -5.18 -8.89
C GLU A 277 1.65 -5.04 -10.13
N ILE A 278 1.04 -4.92 -11.31
CA ILE A 278 1.74 -4.58 -12.56
C ILE A 278 1.09 -3.31 -13.11
N ARG A 279 1.90 -2.29 -13.41
CA ARG A 279 1.47 -1.03 -14.03
C ARG A 279 2.11 -0.86 -15.39
N VAL A 280 1.32 -0.91 -16.43
CA VAL A 280 1.75 -0.73 -17.82
C VAL A 280 1.23 0.59 -18.33
N GLU A 281 2.14 1.49 -18.67
CA GLU A 281 1.81 2.71 -19.40
C GLU A 281 2.01 2.47 -20.89
N THR A 282 0.95 2.58 -21.69
CA THR A 282 1.00 2.43 -23.16
C THR A 282 0.82 3.79 -23.82
N ALA A 283 1.84 4.23 -24.55
CA ALA A 283 1.78 5.45 -25.36
C ALA A 283 1.13 5.19 -26.72
N PRO A 284 0.39 6.15 -27.31
CA PRO A 284 -0.28 6.01 -28.61
C PRO A 284 0.69 6.18 -29.78
N VAL A 285 1.89 5.60 -29.67
CA VAL A 285 2.94 5.65 -30.69
C VAL A 285 3.43 4.25 -31.01
N THR A 286 3.82 4.02 -32.27
CA THR A 286 4.47 2.79 -32.73
C THR A 286 5.94 3.07 -33.03
N VAL A 287 6.81 2.12 -32.74
CA VAL A 287 8.27 2.26 -32.96
C VAL A 287 8.81 1.22 -33.93
N SER A 288 8.03 0.18 -34.23
CA SER A 288 8.31 -0.89 -35.20
C SER A 288 9.49 -1.80 -34.86
N GLN A 289 10.46 -1.35 -34.05
CA GLN A 289 11.65 -2.10 -33.65
C GLN A 289 12.13 -1.66 -32.26
N GLY A 290 12.56 -2.62 -31.44
CA GLY A 290 13.09 -2.38 -30.10
C GLY A 290 13.05 -3.62 -29.21
N THR A 291 13.26 -3.42 -27.92
CA THR A 291 13.14 -4.46 -26.91
C THR A 291 11.65 -4.70 -26.61
N ALA A 292 11.18 -5.92 -26.83
CA ALA A 292 9.80 -6.30 -26.53
C ALA A 292 9.48 -6.12 -25.03
N SER A 293 8.29 -5.63 -24.74
CA SER A 293 7.80 -5.50 -23.36
C SER A 293 7.69 -6.87 -22.68
N PRO A 294 7.73 -6.93 -21.35
CA PRO A 294 7.45 -8.17 -20.61
C PRO A 294 6.05 -8.69 -20.91
N SER A 295 5.92 -10.02 -21.10
CA SER A 295 4.61 -10.66 -21.19
C SER A 295 3.92 -10.64 -19.84
N LEU A 296 2.62 -10.34 -19.82
CA LEU A 296 1.81 -10.42 -18.62
C LEU A 296 1.65 -11.89 -18.18
N PRO A 297 1.69 -12.18 -16.88
CA PRO A 297 1.43 -13.53 -16.38
C PRO A 297 -0.05 -13.91 -16.61
N PRO A 298 -0.37 -15.22 -16.78
CA PRO A 298 -1.73 -15.67 -17.09
C PRO A 298 -2.78 -15.32 -16.04
N ASN A 299 -2.35 -15.15 -14.78
CA ASN A 299 -3.19 -14.79 -13.65
C ASN A 299 -3.28 -13.26 -13.41
N ALA A 300 -2.84 -12.45 -14.35
CA ALA A 300 -3.00 -10.99 -14.25
C ALA A 300 -4.42 -10.58 -14.62
N ALA A 301 -5.14 -9.98 -13.67
CA ALA A 301 -6.48 -9.42 -13.87
C ALA A 301 -6.41 -7.89 -13.84
N ILE A 302 -7.13 -7.23 -14.74
CA ILE A 302 -7.22 -5.76 -14.77
C ILE A 302 -7.97 -5.28 -13.52
N SER A 303 -7.33 -4.41 -12.75
CA SER A 303 -7.92 -3.73 -11.59
C SER A 303 -8.24 -2.25 -11.85
N GLY A 304 -7.63 -1.65 -12.87
CA GLY A 304 -7.91 -0.27 -13.24
C GLY A 304 -7.34 0.11 -14.61
N ILE A 305 -8.00 1.05 -15.26
CA ILE A 305 -7.56 1.68 -16.52
C ILE A 305 -7.75 3.18 -16.37
N GLU A 306 -6.69 3.93 -16.59
CA GLU A 306 -6.68 5.39 -16.52
C GLU A 306 -6.05 5.95 -17.80
N SER A 307 -6.60 7.06 -18.32
CA SER A 307 -6.07 7.70 -19.53
C SER A 307 -5.65 9.13 -19.23
N TYR A 308 -4.42 9.49 -19.65
CA TYR A 308 -3.82 10.80 -19.41
C TYR A 308 -3.01 11.26 -20.63
N ASP A 309 -3.39 12.38 -21.22
CA ASP A 309 -2.72 13.02 -22.35
C ASP A 309 -2.47 12.03 -23.53
N GLY A 310 -3.42 11.11 -23.77
CA GLY A 310 -3.34 10.08 -24.81
C GLY A 310 -2.64 8.79 -24.39
N ASN A 311 -1.86 8.78 -23.29
CA ASN A 311 -1.32 7.56 -22.72
C ASN A 311 -2.37 6.83 -21.87
N VAL A 312 -2.33 5.50 -21.89
CA VAL A 312 -3.20 4.64 -21.07
C VAL A 312 -2.33 3.91 -20.04
N ILE A 313 -2.68 4.05 -18.76
CA ILE A 313 -2.09 3.28 -17.67
C ILE A 313 -3.05 2.17 -17.29
N THR A 314 -2.66 0.93 -17.51
CA THR A 314 -3.41 -0.26 -17.07
C THR A 314 -2.75 -0.86 -15.85
N THR A 315 -3.53 -1.04 -14.79
CA THR A 315 -3.09 -1.68 -13.56
C THR A 315 -3.65 -3.10 -13.48
N TYR A 316 -2.79 -4.05 -13.18
CA TYR A 316 -3.14 -5.46 -13.01
C TYR A 316 -2.79 -5.90 -11.59
N ILE A 317 -3.61 -6.80 -11.05
CA ILE A 317 -3.38 -7.52 -9.78
C ILE A 317 -3.45 -9.02 -10.05
N GLN A 318 -2.98 -9.83 -9.12
CA GLN A 318 -3.19 -11.28 -9.21
C GLN A 318 -4.69 -11.57 -9.08
N ALA A 319 -5.23 -12.33 -10.05
CA ALA A 319 -6.60 -12.82 -9.94
C ALA A 319 -6.72 -13.66 -8.66
N SER A 320 -7.73 -13.36 -7.84
CA SER A 320 -8.07 -14.22 -6.70
C SER A 320 -8.36 -15.62 -7.24
N VAL A 321 -7.62 -16.62 -6.79
CA VAL A 321 -7.99 -18.01 -7.02
C VAL A 321 -9.28 -18.21 -6.24
N GLY A 322 -10.42 -18.19 -6.95
CA GLY A 322 -11.72 -18.44 -6.33
C GLY A 322 -11.66 -19.79 -5.63
N HIS A 323 -11.80 -19.79 -4.33
CA HIS A 323 -12.16 -20.99 -3.62
C HIS A 323 -13.64 -21.28 -4.00
N HIS A 324 -13.81 -22.17 -4.98
CA HIS A 324 -15.08 -22.82 -5.28
C HIS A 324 -15.40 -23.85 -4.19
#